data_25008361bc4d7ca0adc3bc612c129b8f
#
_entry.id   25008361bc4d7ca0adc3bc612c129b8f
#
_cell.length_a   1.000
_cell.length_b   1.000
_cell.length_c   1.000
_cell.angle_alpha   90.00
_cell.angle_beta   90.00
_cell.angle_gamma   90.00
#
_symmetry.space_group_name_H-M   'P 1'
#
loop_
_entity.id
_entity.type
_entity.pdbx_description
1 polymer ?
#
loop_
_entity_poly.entity_id
_entity_poly.type
_entity_poly.pdbx_seq_one_letter_code
_entity_poly.pdbx_strand_id
1 'polypeptide(L)'
;QMCIRDRVREVYDNGDSLIIVATDRISAFDNILKNRITDKGAILTQMSKFWFDFTKDVVPNHMISVDVRDMPEFFQQERFDGNSMMCKKLEMLPIECIVRGYITGSGWASYKENGTVCGIKLPEGLVESDKLPEPIYTPSTKADLGDHDENISFEQSVDVLEKIYPGKGLDYATQIKDCTIALYKKCAEYALSKGIIIADTKFEFGLDENGKVVLGD
;
A
#
# COMPACT_ATOMS: atom_id res chain seq x y z
N GLN A 1 2.50 -26.25 3.06
CA GLN A 1 2.30 -24.81 2.76
C GLN A 1 2.40 -24.01 4.06
N MET A 2 3.33 -23.10 4.13
CA MET A 2 3.47 -22.20 5.28
C MET A 2 2.42 -21.10 5.14
N CYS A 3 1.54 -20.95 6.13
CA CYS A 3 0.56 -19.85 6.18
C CYS A 3 1.01 -18.83 7.22
N ILE A 4 1.16 -17.59 6.80
CA ILE A 4 1.35 -16.47 7.72
C ILE A 4 -0.03 -15.84 7.94
N ARG A 5 -0.53 -15.99 9.16
CA ARG A 5 -1.80 -15.40 9.55
C ARG A 5 -1.59 -13.96 10.02
N ASP A 6 -2.01 -13.03 9.21
CA ASP A 6 -2.13 -11.62 9.62
C ASP A 6 -3.50 -11.39 10.29
N ARG A 7 -3.69 -10.18 10.83
CA ARG A 7 -4.94 -9.77 11.54
C ARG A 7 -6.19 -10.00 10.70
N VAL A 8 -6.16 -9.70 9.41
CA VAL A 8 -7.32 -9.73 8.50
C VAL A 8 -7.10 -10.50 7.21
N ARG A 9 -5.87 -10.88 6.89
CA ARG A 9 -5.49 -11.65 5.70
C ARG A 9 -4.77 -12.93 6.12
N GLU A 10 -4.73 -13.90 5.22
CA GLU A 10 -3.91 -15.11 5.34
C GLU A 10 -3.04 -15.18 4.09
N VAL A 11 -1.75 -15.37 4.26
CA VAL A 11 -0.77 -15.43 3.18
C VAL A 11 -0.17 -16.82 3.13
N TYR A 12 -0.36 -17.50 2.01
CA TYR A 12 0.14 -18.83 1.77
C TYR A 12 1.31 -18.78 0.78
N ASP A 13 2.42 -19.41 1.18
CA ASP A 13 3.54 -19.63 0.29
C ASP A 13 3.21 -20.78 -0.68
N ASN A 14 3.22 -20.48 -1.98
CA ASN A 14 2.94 -21.43 -3.05
C ASN A 14 4.20 -21.68 -3.94
N GLY A 15 5.39 -21.62 -3.36
CA GLY A 15 6.64 -21.77 -4.13
C GLY A 15 7.02 -20.47 -4.85
N ASP A 16 6.73 -20.38 -6.13
CA ASP A 16 7.08 -19.19 -6.96
C ASP A 16 6.09 -18.04 -6.81
N SER A 17 4.98 -18.25 -6.09
CA SER A 17 3.93 -17.27 -5.90
C SER A 17 3.44 -17.25 -4.46
N LEU A 18 2.63 -16.23 -4.13
CA LEU A 18 1.87 -16.16 -2.90
C LEU A 18 0.38 -16.25 -3.21
N ILE A 19 -0.40 -16.82 -2.30
CA ILE A 19 -1.85 -16.73 -2.34
C ILE A 19 -2.29 -15.96 -1.10
N ILE A 20 -2.91 -14.81 -1.34
CA ILE A 20 -3.42 -13.91 -0.30
C ILE A 20 -4.92 -14.11 -0.21
N VAL A 21 -5.40 -14.51 0.96
CA VAL A 21 -6.83 -14.68 1.25
C VAL A 21 -7.30 -13.58 2.16
N ALA A 22 -8.13 -12.68 1.66
CA ALA A 22 -8.79 -11.67 2.45
C ALA A 22 -9.93 -12.29 3.23
N THR A 23 -10.04 -11.98 4.52
CA THR A 23 -11.08 -12.53 5.38
C THR A 23 -12.09 -11.50 5.81
N ASP A 24 -13.21 -11.94 6.33
CA ASP A 24 -14.26 -11.09 6.91
C ASP A 24 -13.92 -10.56 8.30
N ARG A 25 -12.72 -10.92 8.82
CA ARG A 25 -12.23 -10.36 10.09
C ARG A 25 -11.99 -8.87 9.97
N ILE A 26 -12.24 -8.16 11.08
CA ILE A 26 -11.86 -6.74 11.24
C ILE A 26 -10.91 -6.62 12.41
N SER A 27 -10.03 -5.65 12.33
CA SER A 27 -9.06 -5.32 13.38
C SER A 27 -9.13 -3.84 13.69
N ALA A 28 -9.03 -3.49 14.97
CA ALA A 28 -8.87 -2.12 15.43
C ALA A 28 -7.87 -2.10 16.59
N PHE A 29 -6.97 -1.11 16.60
CA PHE A 29 -5.90 -0.99 17.60
C PHE A 29 -5.13 -2.31 17.78
N ASP A 30 -4.73 -2.92 16.66
CA ASP A 30 -4.01 -4.20 16.57
C ASP A 30 -4.73 -5.44 17.14
N ASN A 31 -5.97 -5.29 17.55
CA ASN A 31 -6.79 -6.38 18.05
C ASN A 31 -7.82 -6.84 17.01
N ILE A 32 -7.92 -8.16 16.82
CA ILE A 32 -8.98 -8.76 16.00
C ILE A 32 -10.28 -8.69 16.79
N LEU A 33 -11.29 -8.04 16.22
CA LEU A 33 -12.61 -7.94 16.83
C LEU A 33 -13.35 -9.28 16.71
N LYS A 34 -14.25 -9.56 17.65
CA LYS A 34 -15.06 -10.80 17.66
C LYS A 34 -16.04 -10.86 16.49
N ASN A 35 -16.58 -9.69 16.09
CA ASN A 35 -17.54 -9.60 14.99
C ASN A 35 -16.81 -9.65 13.65
N ARG A 36 -17.48 -10.22 12.66
CA ARG A 36 -17.04 -10.22 11.25
C ARG A 36 -17.98 -9.36 10.43
N ILE A 37 -17.51 -8.89 9.29
CA ILE A 37 -18.34 -8.20 8.31
C ILE A 37 -18.49 -9.13 7.13
N THR A 38 -19.68 -9.61 6.88
CA THR A 38 -19.99 -10.55 5.79
C THR A 38 -19.54 -9.97 4.45
N ASP A 39 -18.91 -10.81 3.62
CA ASP A 39 -18.40 -10.49 2.28
C ASP A 39 -17.29 -9.43 2.23
N LYS A 40 -16.79 -8.94 3.38
CA LYS A 40 -15.70 -7.96 3.41
C LYS A 40 -14.46 -8.46 2.64
N GLY A 41 -14.08 -9.72 2.83
CA GLY A 41 -12.93 -10.31 2.14
C GLY A 41 -13.10 -10.30 0.62
N ALA A 42 -14.26 -10.70 0.14
CA ALA A 42 -14.57 -10.72 -1.28
C ALA A 42 -14.60 -9.30 -1.87
N ILE A 43 -15.24 -8.36 -1.19
CA ILE A 43 -15.31 -6.95 -1.61
C ILE A 43 -13.90 -6.36 -1.73
N LEU A 44 -13.04 -6.56 -0.71
CA LEU A 44 -11.68 -6.03 -0.73
C LEU A 44 -10.83 -6.64 -1.85
N THR A 45 -10.96 -7.95 -2.10
CA THR A 45 -10.24 -8.61 -3.20
C THR A 45 -10.67 -8.06 -4.56
N GLN A 46 -11.98 -7.87 -4.79
CA GLN A 46 -12.48 -7.30 -6.04
C GLN A 46 -12.10 -5.83 -6.20
N MET A 47 -12.07 -5.05 -5.13
CA MET A 47 -11.56 -3.68 -5.16
C MET A 47 -10.07 -3.65 -5.51
N SER A 48 -9.25 -4.49 -4.89
CA SER A 48 -7.83 -4.60 -5.22
C SER A 48 -7.61 -4.98 -6.69
N LYS A 49 -8.38 -5.98 -7.19
CA LYS A 49 -8.35 -6.35 -8.61
C LYS A 49 -8.67 -5.16 -9.51
N PHE A 50 -9.74 -4.43 -9.20
CA PHE A 50 -10.13 -3.25 -9.98
C PHE A 50 -9.00 -2.22 -10.03
N TRP A 51 -8.42 -1.86 -8.88
CA TRP A 51 -7.36 -0.86 -8.82
C TRP A 51 -6.08 -1.33 -9.51
N PHE A 52 -5.67 -2.59 -9.37
CA PHE A 52 -4.52 -3.14 -10.07
C PHE A 52 -4.71 -3.13 -11.60
N ASP A 53 -5.89 -3.50 -12.08
CA ASP A 53 -6.20 -3.44 -13.52
C ASP A 53 -6.25 -1.99 -14.04
N PHE A 54 -6.81 -1.08 -13.25
CA PHE A 54 -6.96 0.33 -13.61
C PHE A 54 -5.63 1.08 -13.65
N THR A 55 -4.67 0.68 -12.83
CA THR A 55 -3.38 1.38 -12.67
C THR A 55 -2.19 0.68 -13.34
N LYS A 56 -2.40 -0.43 -14.03
CA LYS A 56 -1.32 -1.23 -14.65
C LYS A 56 -0.48 -0.49 -15.71
N ASP A 57 -0.98 0.60 -16.25
CA ASP A 57 -0.28 1.49 -17.17
C ASP A 57 0.65 2.49 -16.46
N VAL A 58 0.49 2.69 -15.14
CA VAL A 58 1.35 3.55 -14.33
C VAL A 58 2.56 2.76 -13.84
N VAL A 59 2.33 1.60 -13.26
CA VAL A 59 3.37 0.71 -12.71
C VAL A 59 2.88 -0.73 -12.78
N PRO A 60 3.76 -1.71 -13.08
CA PRO A 60 3.39 -3.11 -12.98
C PRO A 60 3.03 -3.47 -11.54
N ASN A 61 2.11 -4.41 -11.35
CA ASN A 61 1.72 -4.90 -10.05
C ASN A 61 1.93 -6.41 -9.91
N HIS A 62 1.81 -6.90 -8.69
CA HIS A 62 2.10 -8.29 -8.36
C HIS A 62 0.95 -9.26 -8.65
N MET A 63 -0.25 -8.79 -8.97
CA MET A 63 -1.40 -9.67 -9.21
C MET A 63 -1.17 -10.58 -10.42
N ILE A 64 -1.36 -11.89 -10.22
CA ILE A 64 -1.36 -12.90 -11.28
C ILE A 64 -2.80 -13.23 -11.65
N SER A 65 -3.62 -13.66 -10.68
CA SER A 65 -5.02 -14.04 -10.89
C SER A 65 -5.84 -13.91 -9.61
N VAL A 66 -7.14 -13.69 -9.75
CA VAL A 66 -8.13 -13.81 -8.67
C VAL A 66 -9.09 -14.99 -8.90
N ASP A 67 -8.89 -15.75 -9.97
CA ASP A 67 -9.68 -16.94 -10.26
C ASP A 67 -9.08 -18.14 -9.53
N VAL A 68 -9.84 -18.74 -8.64
CA VAL A 68 -9.37 -19.91 -7.86
C VAL A 68 -9.03 -21.11 -8.74
N ARG A 69 -9.55 -21.17 -10.00
CA ARG A 69 -9.22 -22.23 -10.96
C ARG A 69 -7.76 -22.18 -11.43
N ASP A 70 -7.13 -21.00 -11.34
CA ASP A 70 -5.72 -20.81 -11.66
C ASP A 70 -4.81 -21.15 -10.46
N MET A 71 -5.39 -21.45 -9.30
CA MET A 71 -4.69 -21.73 -8.05
C MET A 71 -4.62 -23.24 -7.78
N PRO A 72 -3.74 -23.70 -6.86
CA PRO A 72 -3.69 -25.09 -6.46
C PRO A 72 -5.06 -25.62 -5.98
N GLU A 73 -5.31 -26.92 -6.17
CA GLU A 73 -6.59 -27.60 -5.88
C GLU A 73 -7.15 -27.27 -4.48
N PHE A 74 -6.27 -27.11 -3.48
CA PHE A 74 -6.67 -26.71 -2.13
C PHE A 74 -7.49 -25.40 -2.10
N PHE A 75 -7.22 -24.46 -3.00
CA PHE A 75 -7.91 -23.17 -3.07
C PHE A 75 -9.15 -23.20 -3.97
N GLN A 76 -9.40 -24.29 -4.71
CA GLN A 76 -10.56 -24.44 -5.60
C GLN A 76 -11.83 -24.83 -4.84
N GLN A 77 -12.03 -24.24 -3.66
CA GLN A 77 -13.19 -24.47 -2.79
C GLN A 77 -13.98 -23.16 -2.69
N GLU A 78 -15.30 -23.27 -2.56
CA GLU A 78 -16.23 -22.13 -2.47
C GLU A 78 -15.80 -21.07 -1.44
N ARG A 79 -15.24 -21.50 -0.30
CA ARG A 79 -14.76 -20.59 0.75
C ARG A 79 -13.62 -19.66 0.35
N PHE A 80 -12.91 -19.95 -0.74
CA PHE A 80 -11.80 -19.16 -1.27
C PHE A 80 -12.17 -18.37 -2.52
N ASP A 81 -13.31 -18.67 -3.11
CA ASP A 81 -13.78 -18.01 -4.31
C ASP A 81 -14.15 -16.54 -4.01
N GLY A 82 -13.68 -15.66 -4.86
CA GLY A 82 -13.90 -14.22 -4.76
C GLY A 82 -13.06 -13.47 -3.72
N ASN A 83 -12.45 -14.14 -2.74
CA ASN A 83 -11.65 -13.51 -1.67
C ASN A 83 -10.16 -13.86 -1.70
N SER A 84 -9.71 -14.56 -2.74
CA SER A 84 -8.32 -14.99 -2.92
C SER A 84 -7.66 -14.32 -4.10
N MET A 85 -6.37 -14.03 -3.97
CA MET A 85 -5.54 -13.46 -5.02
C MET A 85 -4.20 -14.18 -5.07
N MET A 86 -3.83 -14.68 -6.24
CA MET A 86 -2.50 -15.21 -6.50
C MET A 86 -1.59 -14.07 -6.97
N CYS A 87 -0.45 -13.92 -6.33
CA CYS A 87 0.49 -12.82 -6.52
C CYS A 87 1.91 -13.32 -6.77
N LYS A 88 2.68 -12.55 -7.52
CA LYS A 88 4.13 -12.73 -7.61
C LYS A 88 4.76 -12.49 -6.25
N LYS A 89 5.79 -13.26 -5.93
CA LYS A 89 6.67 -12.94 -4.81
C LYS A 89 7.54 -11.75 -5.18
N LEU A 90 7.62 -10.79 -4.29
CA LEU A 90 8.48 -9.62 -4.42
C LEU A 90 9.42 -9.55 -3.23
N GLU A 91 10.59 -9.00 -3.45
CA GLU A 91 11.45 -8.51 -2.38
C GLU A 91 10.92 -7.12 -1.97
N MET A 92 10.14 -7.07 -0.88
CA MET A 92 9.47 -5.85 -0.46
C MET A 92 10.45 -4.79 0.03
N LEU A 93 10.31 -3.57 -0.48
CA LEU A 93 11.07 -2.42 0.00
C LEU A 93 10.53 -1.97 1.38
N PRO A 94 11.41 -1.63 2.34
CA PRO A 94 11.01 -1.30 3.70
C PRO A 94 10.55 0.16 3.86
N ILE A 95 9.84 0.66 2.87
CA ILE A 95 9.28 2.03 2.84
C ILE A 95 7.77 1.94 2.61
N GLU A 96 7.01 2.52 3.52
CA GLU A 96 5.61 2.80 3.28
C GLU A 96 5.46 4.10 2.50
N CYS A 97 4.90 4.00 1.32
CA CYS A 97 4.78 5.10 0.37
C CYS A 97 3.44 5.82 0.56
N ILE A 98 3.41 6.79 1.48
CA ILE A 98 2.21 7.55 1.80
C ILE A 98 2.16 8.80 0.92
N VAL A 99 1.02 9.08 0.33
CA VAL A 99 0.73 10.30 -0.40
C VAL A 99 -0.50 10.98 0.17
N ARG A 100 -0.44 12.30 0.33
CA ARG A 100 -1.53 13.10 0.89
C ARG A 100 -1.95 14.19 -0.09
N GLY A 101 -3.21 14.21 -0.45
CA GLY A 101 -3.84 15.29 -1.20
C GLY A 101 -4.60 16.28 -0.31
N TYR A 102 -4.81 15.90 0.95
CA TYR A 102 -5.48 16.69 1.98
C TYR A 102 -4.68 16.61 3.28
N ILE A 103 -4.75 17.66 4.10
CA ILE A 103 -4.01 17.72 5.36
C ILE A 103 -4.85 17.18 6.51
N THR A 104 -4.66 15.90 6.85
CA THR A 104 -5.44 15.17 7.88
C THR A 104 -4.52 14.34 8.78
N GLY A 105 -5.05 13.84 9.89
CA GLY A 105 -4.42 12.86 10.76
C GLY A 105 -3.03 13.27 11.23
N SER A 106 -2.05 12.37 11.12
CA SER A 106 -0.66 12.62 11.52
C SER A 106 0.00 13.75 10.73
N GLY A 107 -0.38 13.93 9.46
CA GLY A 107 0.08 15.06 8.65
C GLY A 107 -0.38 16.39 9.22
N TRP A 108 -1.65 16.49 9.62
CA TRP A 108 -2.18 17.67 10.29
C TRP A 108 -1.50 17.95 11.63
N ALA A 109 -1.26 16.90 12.43
CA ALA A 109 -0.57 17.04 13.71
C ALA A 109 0.84 17.62 13.51
N SER A 110 1.61 17.11 12.55
CA SER A 110 2.94 17.61 12.21
C SER A 110 2.90 19.06 11.70
N TYR A 111 1.97 19.37 10.80
CA TYR A 111 1.81 20.73 10.28
C TYR A 111 1.50 21.76 11.39
N LYS A 112 0.63 21.43 12.34
CA LYS A 112 0.31 22.33 13.46
C LYS A 112 1.53 22.63 14.34
N GLU A 113 2.44 21.68 14.45
CA GLU A 113 3.62 21.81 15.30
C GLU A 113 4.66 22.76 14.69
N ASN A 114 4.94 22.62 13.40
CA ASN A 114 6.09 23.29 12.80
C ASN A 114 5.88 23.75 11.33
N GLY A 115 4.68 23.65 10.78
CA GLY A 115 4.36 24.05 9.41
C GLY A 115 4.90 23.11 8.33
N THR A 116 5.38 21.90 8.72
CA THR A 116 5.96 20.92 7.78
C THR A 116 5.36 19.53 7.94
N VAL A 117 5.47 18.72 6.90
CA VAL A 117 5.19 17.27 6.95
C VAL A 117 6.33 16.54 6.26
N CYS A 118 7.00 15.61 6.93
CA CYS A 118 8.17 14.88 6.39
C CYS A 118 9.22 15.80 5.75
N GLY A 119 9.49 16.95 6.38
CA GLY A 119 10.44 17.95 5.88
C GLY A 119 9.89 18.87 4.77
N ILE A 120 8.68 18.63 4.27
CA ILE A 120 8.05 19.46 3.24
C ILE A 120 7.36 20.64 3.92
N LYS A 121 7.80 21.88 3.60
CA LYS A 121 7.13 23.09 4.08
C LYS A 121 5.83 23.29 3.33
N LEU A 122 4.74 23.48 4.06
CA LEU A 122 3.40 23.72 3.51
C LEU A 122 3.03 25.20 3.63
N PRO A 123 2.06 25.68 2.83
CA PRO A 123 1.52 27.04 2.95
C PRO A 123 1.01 27.33 4.36
N GLU A 124 1.14 28.59 4.78
CA GLU A 124 0.57 29.06 6.05
C GLU A 124 -0.96 29.17 5.97
N GLY A 125 -1.63 28.98 7.10
CA GLY A 125 -3.07 29.20 7.23
C GLY A 125 -3.94 28.00 6.81
N LEU A 126 -3.35 26.83 6.56
CA LEU A 126 -4.14 25.61 6.35
C LEU A 126 -4.91 25.23 7.62
N VAL A 127 -6.13 24.75 7.42
CA VAL A 127 -6.94 24.13 8.47
C VAL A 127 -7.07 22.61 8.23
N GLU A 128 -7.49 21.89 9.25
CA GLU A 128 -7.67 20.43 9.15
C GLU A 128 -8.64 20.09 8.03
N SER A 129 -8.26 19.10 7.22
CA SER A 129 -8.96 18.62 6.03
C SER A 129 -8.89 19.54 4.80
N ASP A 130 -8.10 20.58 4.82
CA ASP A 130 -7.86 21.37 3.61
C ASP A 130 -7.22 20.52 2.51
N LYS A 131 -7.66 20.78 1.28
CA LYS A 131 -7.00 20.25 0.09
C LYS A 131 -5.65 20.93 -0.11
N LEU A 132 -4.61 20.13 -0.28
CA LEU A 132 -3.29 20.66 -0.61
C LEU A 132 -3.22 21.17 -2.06
N PRO A 133 -2.43 22.20 -2.37
CA PRO A 133 -2.23 22.68 -3.73
C PRO A 133 -1.76 21.59 -4.68
N GLU A 134 -0.84 20.75 -4.21
CA GLU A 134 -0.36 19.54 -4.89
C GLU A 134 -0.27 18.39 -3.89
N PRO A 135 -0.49 17.13 -4.32
CA PRO A 135 -0.26 15.98 -3.47
C PRO A 135 1.21 15.91 -3.02
N ILE A 136 1.42 15.60 -1.76
CA ILE A 136 2.76 15.47 -1.18
C ILE A 136 3.07 14.01 -0.86
N TYR A 137 4.32 13.60 -1.10
CA TYR A 137 4.85 12.29 -0.74
C TYR A 137 5.43 12.35 0.67
N THR A 138 4.86 11.57 1.58
CA THR A 138 5.18 11.58 3.01
C THR A 138 5.50 10.16 3.49
N PRO A 139 6.67 9.60 3.13
CA PRO A 139 7.01 8.22 3.43
C PRO A 139 7.19 7.96 4.92
N SER A 140 7.04 6.69 5.31
CA SER A 140 7.47 6.19 6.61
C SER A 140 8.32 4.93 6.46
N THR A 141 9.13 4.64 7.46
CA THR A 141 9.78 3.34 7.56
C THR A 141 8.74 2.31 7.99
N LYS A 142 8.89 1.09 7.51
CA LYS A 142 8.12 -0.04 8.04
C LYS A 142 8.81 -0.51 9.30
N ALA A 143 8.16 -0.31 10.45
CA ALA A 143 8.68 -0.72 11.74
C ALA A 143 8.69 -2.24 11.90
N ASP A 144 9.63 -2.76 12.70
CA ASP A 144 9.60 -4.15 13.15
C ASP A 144 8.40 -4.39 14.08
N LEU A 145 8.02 -5.67 14.22
CA LEU A 145 6.90 -6.07 15.07
C LEU A 145 7.06 -5.55 16.51
N GLY A 146 6.22 -4.58 16.87
CA GLY A 146 6.19 -3.97 18.21
C GLY A 146 6.65 -2.50 18.27
N ASP A 147 7.23 -1.98 17.19
CA ASP A 147 7.57 -0.57 17.03
C ASP A 147 6.53 0.17 16.17
N HIS A 148 6.56 1.48 16.22
CA HIS A 148 5.69 2.33 15.40
C HIS A 148 6.42 2.80 14.13
N ASP A 149 5.68 2.85 13.02
CA ASP A 149 6.16 3.43 11.78
C ASP A 149 6.59 4.89 12.00
N GLU A 150 7.80 5.23 11.57
CA GLU A 150 8.33 6.58 11.70
C GLU A 150 8.22 7.33 10.38
N ASN A 151 7.61 8.52 10.42
CA ASN A 151 7.61 9.42 9.29
C ASN A 151 9.03 9.87 8.97
N ILE A 152 9.44 9.76 7.72
CA ILE A 152 10.77 10.13 7.24
C ILE A 152 10.69 11.10 6.07
N SER A 153 11.77 11.84 5.82
CA SER A 153 11.89 12.65 4.61
C SER A 153 12.22 11.76 3.39
N PHE A 154 12.12 12.36 2.19
CA PHE A 154 12.56 11.69 0.97
C PHE A 154 14.05 11.31 1.05
N GLU A 155 14.90 12.22 1.53
CA GLU A 155 16.34 11.99 1.67
C GLU A 155 16.63 10.84 2.63
N GLN A 156 15.91 10.76 3.75
CA GLN A 156 16.03 9.63 4.67
C GLN A 156 15.57 8.31 4.02
N SER A 157 14.56 8.33 3.16
CA SER A 157 14.16 7.12 2.42
C SER A 157 15.25 6.67 1.43
N VAL A 158 15.97 7.61 0.81
CA VAL A 158 17.16 7.31 -0.02
C VAL A 158 18.23 6.63 0.81
N ASP A 159 18.53 7.16 2.01
CA ASP A 159 19.55 6.59 2.89
C ASP A 159 19.21 5.16 3.36
N VAL A 160 17.93 4.92 3.65
CA VAL A 160 17.44 3.57 4.01
C VAL A 160 17.66 2.59 2.86
N LEU A 161 17.26 2.97 1.65
CA LEU A 161 17.39 2.10 0.47
C LEU A 161 18.85 1.95 0.01
N GLU A 162 19.69 2.98 0.17
CA GLU A 162 21.10 2.91 -0.18
C GLU A 162 21.88 1.92 0.72
N LYS A 163 21.50 1.80 1.98
CA LYS A 163 22.10 0.81 2.90
C LYS A 163 21.80 -0.63 2.48
N ILE A 164 20.65 -0.89 1.89
CA ILE A 164 20.20 -2.23 1.48
C ILE A 164 20.65 -2.51 0.05
N TYR A 165 20.56 -1.51 -0.83
CA TYR A 165 20.88 -1.59 -2.25
C TYR A 165 21.93 -0.55 -2.64
N PRO A 166 23.22 -0.79 -2.32
CA PRO A 166 24.31 0.17 -2.58
C PRO A 166 24.37 0.60 -4.05
N GLY A 167 24.37 1.92 -4.29
CA GLY A 167 24.36 2.53 -5.62
C GLY A 167 22.98 2.58 -6.28
N LYS A 168 21.91 2.16 -5.59
CA LYS A 168 20.53 2.13 -6.10
C LYS A 168 19.54 2.94 -5.24
N GLY A 169 19.96 3.41 -4.07
CA GLY A 169 19.06 4.05 -3.10
C GLY A 169 18.27 5.21 -3.68
N LEU A 170 18.96 6.14 -4.34
CA LEU A 170 18.31 7.30 -4.98
C LEU A 170 17.38 6.87 -6.12
N ASP A 171 17.79 5.91 -6.95
CA ASP A 171 17.01 5.42 -8.09
C ASP A 171 15.69 4.80 -7.60
N TYR A 172 15.76 3.86 -6.66
CA TYR A 172 14.56 3.21 -6.10
C TYR A 172 13.66 4.20 -5.35
N ALA A 173 14.23 5.07 -4.50
CA ALA A 173 13.46 6.09 -3.79
C ALA A 173 12.71 7.02 -4.75
N THR A 174 13.36 7.43 -5.85
CA THR A 174 12.73 8.27 -6.87
C THR A 174 11.62 7.52 -7.59
N GLN A 175 11.85 6.28 -8.02
CA GLN A 175 10.84 5.47 -8.70
C GLN A 175 9.59 5.27 -7.84
N ILE A 176 9.74 4.85 -6.57
CA ILE A 176 8.57 4.61 -5.68
C ILE A 176 7.83 5.91 -5.37
N LYS A 177 8.52 7.03 -5.18
CA LYS A 177 7.90 8.36 -5.01
C LYS A 177 7.08 8.75 -6.24
N ASP A 178 7.68 8.69 -7.44
CA ASP A 178 7.03 9.12 -8.66
C ASP A 178 5.82 8.23 -9.00
N CYS A 179 5.96 6.90 -8.83
CA CYS A 179 4.85 5.97 -8.97
C CYS A 179 3.73 6.28 -7.97
N THR A 180 4.06 6.55 -6.71
CA THR A 180 3.08 6.86 -5.66
C THR A 180 2.25 8.09 -6.01
N ILE A 181 2.90 9.17 -6.43
CA ILE A 181 2.22 10.41 -6.82
C ILE A 181 1.35 10.19 -8.07
N ALA A 182 1.87 9.47 -9.07
CA ALA A 182 1.12 9.19 -10.30
C ALA A 182 -0.11 8.29 -10.04
N LEU A 183 0.05 7.23 -9.23
CA LEU A 183 -1.04 6.37 -8.80
C LEU A 183 -2.12 7.17 -8.06
N TYR A 184 -1.72 7.99 -7.09
CA TYR A 184 -2.66 8.81 -6.34
C TYR A 184 -3.46 9.75 -7.24
N LYS A 185 -2.78 10.51 -8.11
CA LYS A 185 -3.46 11.46 -9.02
C LYS A 185 -4.49 10.76 -9.88
N LYS A 186 -4.13 9.62 -10.49
CA LYS A 186 -5.03 8.84 -11.33
C LYS A 186 -6.23 8.28 -10.55
N CYS A 187 -5.97 7.68 -9.39
CA CYS A 187 -7.02 7.08 -8.56
C CYS A 187 -7.94 8.14 -7.95
N ALA A 188 -7.38 9.26 -7.47
CA ALA A 188 -8.15 10.35 -6.86
C ALA A 188 -9.07 11.04 -7.87
N GLU A 189 -8.61 11.26 -9.11
CA GLU A 189 -9.43 11.79 -10.20
C GLU A 189 -10.62 10.88 -10.51
N TYR A 190 -10.37 9.57 -10.66
CA TYR A 190 -11.42 8.60 -10.90
C TYR A 190 -12.42 8.54 -9.73
N ALA A 191 -11.95 8.45 -8.50
CA ALA A 191 -12.79 8.39 -7.32
C ALA A 191 -13.66 9.65 -7.18
N LEU A 192 -13.08 10.82 -7.44
CA LEU A 192 -13.80 12.10 -7.42
C LEU A 192 -14.93 12.13 -8.47
N SER A 193 -14.71 11.54 -9.64
CA SER A 193 -15.78 11.40 -10.66
C SER A 193 -16.96 10.54 -10.21
N LYS A 194 -16.77 9.75 -9.14
CA LYS A 194 -17.80 8.93 -8.46
C LYS A 194 -18.30 9.56 -7.15
N GLY A 195 -17.89 10.79 -6.85
CA GLY A 195 -18.28 11.50 -5.63
C GLY A 195 -17.49 11.06 -4.39
N ILE A 196 -16.34 10.41 -4.56
CA ILE A 196 -15.49 9.93 -3.46
C ILE A 196 -14.20 10.73 -3.44
N ILE A 197 -13.85 11.28 -2.28
CA ILE A 197 -12.57 11.95 -2.04
C ILE A 197 -11.60 10.93 -1.44
N ILE A 198 -10.45 10.71 -2.12
CA ILE A 198 -9.32 10.01 -1.52
C ILE A 198 -8.42 11.08 -0.89
N ALA A 199 -8.49 11.21 0.44
CA ALA A 199 -7.72 12.22 1.16
C ALA A 199 -6.22 11.90 1.18
N ASP A 200 -5.89 10.65 1.46
CA ASP A 200 -4.55 10.08 1.43
C ASP A 200 -4.62 8.59 1.07
N THR A 201 -3.49 8.02 0.77
CA THR A 201 -3.35 6.56 0.62
C THR A 201 -1.91 6.12 0.85
N LYS A 202 -1.72 4.83 1.11
CA LYS A 202 -0.44 4.18 1.30
C LYS A 202 -0.26 3.10 0.24
N PHE A 203 0.92 3.05 -0.36
CA PHE A 203 1.36 1.98 -1.26
C PHE A 203 2.60 1.29 -0.70
N GLU A 204 2.74 0.02 -1.04
CA GLU A 204 3.96 -0.74 -0.78
C GLU A 204 4.49 -1.31 -2.10
N PHE A 205 5.79 -1.15 -2.32
CA PHE A 205 6.48 -1.64 -3.51
C PHE A 205 7.49 -2.71 -3.15
N GLY A 206 7.79 -3.57 -4.09
CA GLY A 206 8.86 -4.53 -4.02
C GLY A 206 9.62 -4.62 -5.34
N LEU A 207 10.66 -5.42 -5.34
CA LEU A 207 11.45 -5.73 -6.52
C LEU A 207 11.10 -7.12 -7.02
N ASP A 208 10.97 -7.26 -8.34
CA ASP A 208 10.91 -8.57 -8.99
C ASP A 208 12.33 -9.20 -9.12
N GLU A 209 12.40 -10.38 -9.70
CA GLU A 209 13.65 -11.12 -9.93
C GLU A 209 14.67 -10.37 -10.78
N ASN A 210 14.28 -9.34 -11.51
CA ASN A 210 15.13 -8.49 -12.34
C ASN A 210 15.49 -7.16 -11.67
N GLY A 211 15.06 -6.95 -10.41
CA GLY A 211 15.25 -5.70 -9.68
C GLY A 211 14.36 -4.56 -10.16
N LYS A 212 13.24 -4.86 -10.85
CA LYS A 212 12.27 -3.88 -11.30
C LYS A 212 11.25 -3.58 -10.17
N VAL A 213 10.95 -2.30 -9.99
CA VAL A 213 9.93 -1.86 -9.03
C VAL A 213 8.54 -2.30 -9.47
N VAL A 214 7.81 -2.95 -8.56
CA VAL A 214 6.47 -3.52 -8.75
C VAL A 214 5.59 -3.14 -7.57
N LEU A 215 4.35 -2.75 -7.84
CA LEU A 215 3.36 -2.46 -6.79
C LEU A 215 2.90 -3.76 -6.14
N GLY A 216 3.03 -3.85 -4.81
CA GLY A 216 2.65 -5.03 -4.02
C GLY A 216 1.38 -4.83 -3.17
N ASP A 217 1.09 -3.58 -2.75
CA ASP A 217 -0.12 -3.28 -1.95
C ASP A 217 -0.49 -1.81 -2.09
#